data_999deb7e8e338738efa499f6ecf40b68
#
_entry.id   999deb7e8e338738efa499f6ecf40b68
#
_cell.length_a   1.000
_cell.length_b   1.000
_cell.length_c   1.000
_cell.angle_alpha   90.00
_cell.angle_beta   90.00
_cell.angle_gamma   90.00
#
_symmetry.space_group_name_H-M   'P 1'
#
loop_
_entity.id
_entity.type
_entity.pdbx_description
1 polymer ?
#
loop_
_entity_poly.entity_id
_entity_poly.type
_entity_poly.pdbx_seq_one_letter_code
_entity_poly.pdbx_strand_id
1 'polypeptide(L)'
;MISVTIPKESEKVTPETFKWKLDWDRIREARANDEGTYLLRTNLPECDPKTLWRRYMIQGEIEYAFRELKNDLGLRPVYHSLDDRIEAHIFTAFMALCLLQTLRAIAREHAPGLTPRQIIDKFRTVKMVDVVMPTTDGRIVTLPRYVEPKPDLMILLDRLGLTLPVQPPPKISSEAAESAKTTV
;
A
#
# COMPACT_ATOMS: atom_id res chain seq x y z
N MET A 1 6.66 -25.02 34.73
CA MET A 1 7.43 -24.68 35.93
C MET A 1 8.33 -25.86 36.27
N ILE A 2 9.51 -25.61 36.78
CA ILE A 2 10.46 -26.66 37.12
C ILE A 2 10.50 -26.76 38.64
N SER A 3 10.23 -27.95 39.19
CA SER A 3 10.45 -28.23 40.61
C SER A 3 11.81 -28.90 40.76
N VAL A 4 12.67 -28.32 41.58
CA VAL A 4 14.00 -28.82 41.80
C VAL A 4 14.14 -29.21 43.30
N THR A 5 14.58 -30.44 43.55
CA THR A 5 14.92 -30.90 44.90
C THR A 5 16.47 -30.87 45.02
N ILE A 6 16.97 -30.00 45.89
CA ILE A 6 18.39 -29.82 46.10
C ILE A 6 18.81 -30.70 47.34
N PRO A 7 19.94 -31.45 47.28
CA PRO A 7 20.45 -32.17 48.44
C PRO A 7 20.87 -31.22 49.56
N LYS A 8 20.90 -31.71 50.78
CA LYS A 8 21.37 -30.96 51.94
C LYS A 8 22.88 -30.66 51.81
N GLU A 9 23.36 -29.58 52.48
CA GLU A 9 24.78 -29.15 52.42
C GLU A 9 25.79 -30.26 52.75
N SER A 10 25.41 -31.27 53.51
CA SER A 10 26.25 -32.40 53.90
C SER A 10 26.18 -33.59 52.92
N GLU A 11 25.32 -33.58 51.94
CA GLU A 11 25.15 -34.66 51.00
C GLU A 11 25.82 -34.40 49.64
N LYS A 12 26.49 -35.42 49.10
CA LYS A 12 27.06 -35.31 47.75
C LYS A 12 25.94 -35.23 46.70
N VAL A 13 26.13 -34.32 45.74
CA VAL A 13 25.23 -34.21 44.59
C VAL A 13 25.37 -35.41 43.67
N THR A 14 24.38 -36.27 43.67
CA THR A 14 24.28 -37.46 42.81
C THR A 14 22.94 -37.44 42.05
N PRO A 15 22.77 -38.23 40.99
CA PRO A 15 21.50 -38.33 40.29
C PRO A 15 20.30 -38.77 41.17
N GLU A 16 20.61 -39.33 42.35
CA GLU A 16 19.62 -39.82 43.33
C GLU A 16 19.22 -38.69 44.31
N THR A 17 20.15 -37.82 44.64
CA THR A 17 19.98 -36.69 45.61
C THR A 17 19.51 -35.41 44.93
N PHE A 18 19.89 -35.19 43.67
CA PHE A 18 19.41 -34.06 42.86
C PHE A 18 18.30 -34.53 41.93
N LYS A 19 17.10 -34.09 42.17
CA LYS A 19 15.94 -34.44 41.35
C LYS A 19 15.30 -33.18 40.81
N TRP A 20 14.86 -33.25 39.55
CA TRP A 20 14.06 -32.20 38.94
C TRP A 20 12.84 -32.81 38.24
N LYS A 21 11.75 -32.10 38.26
CA LYS A 21 10.51 -32.51 37.59
C LYS A 21 9.94 -31.30 36.84
N LEU A 22 9.59 -31.52 35.58
CA LEU A 22 8.82 -30.56 34.77
C LEU A 22 7.34 -30.78 35.04
N ASP A 23 6.68 -29.72 35.46
CA ASP A 23 5.23 -29.67 35.57
C ASP A 23 4.65 -29.21 34.21
N TRP A 24 4.35 -30.17 33.40
CA TRP A 24 3.85 -29.93 32.04
C TRP A 24 2.47 -29.30 32.03
N ASP A 25 1.62 -29.54 33.03
CA ASP A 25 0.28 -28.98 33.10
C ASP A 25 0.34 -27.48 33.38
N ARG A 26 1.16 -27.10 34.35
CA ARG A 26 1.43 -25.66 34.61
C ARG A 26 2.11 -24.94 33.46
N ILE A 27 3.00 -25.62 32.75
CA ILE A 27 3.63 -25.04 31.56
C ILE A 27 2.60 -24.83 30.46
N ARG A 28 1.69 -25.79 30.23
CA ARG A 28 0.61 -25.67 29.25
C ARG A 28 -0.37 -24.56 29.63
N GLU A 29 -0.75 -24.49 30.88
CA GLU A 29 -1.64 -23.45 31.38
C GLU A 29 -1.03 -22.05 31.27
N ALA A 30 0.23 -21.87 31.64
CA ALA A 30 0.96 -20.63 31.46
C ALA A 30 1.05 -20.23 29.97
N ARG A 31 1.40 -21.17 29.09
CA ARG A 31 1.43 -20.92 27.64
C ARG A 31 0.08 -20.58 27.06
N ALA A 32 -0.99 -21.26 27.48
CA ALA A 32 -2.33 -20.97 27.00
C ALA A 32 -2.80 -19.57 27.40
N ASN A 33 -2.33 -19.05 28.53
CA ASN A 33 -2.63 -17.69 28.97
C ASN A 33 -1.75 -16.63 28.27
N ASP A 34 -0.52 -16.97 27.88
CA ASP A 34 0.45 -16.03 27.29
C ASP A 34 0.44 -16.06 25.76
N GLU A 35 0.07 -17.21 25.14
CA GLU A 35 0.01 -17.36 23.69
C GLU A 35 -1.09 -16.46 23.10
N GLY A 36 -0.70 -15.61 22.14
CA GLY A 36 -1.61 -14.65 21.50
C GLY A 36 -1.79 -13.33 22.27
N THR A 37 -1.08 -13.14 23.39
CA THR A 37 -1.08 -11.88 24.15
C THR A 37 0.14 -11.02 23.82
N TYR A 38 -0.03 -9.70 23.85
CA TYR A 38 1.04 -8.72 23.65
C TYR A 38 1.14 -7.82 24.86
N LEU A 39 2.36 -7.57 25.32
CA LEU A 39 2.63 -6.59 26.35
C LEU A 39 2.93 -5.24 25.72
N LEU A 40 2.03 -4.28 25.87
CA LEU A 40 2.23 -2.91 25.47
C LEU A 40 2.65 -2.07 26.68
N ARG A 41 3.86 -1.51 26.64
CA ARG A 41 4.33 -0.55 27.63
C ARG A 41 4.07 0.86 27.13
N THR A 42 3.43 1.68 27.97
CA THR A 42 3.12 3.07 27.65
C THR A 42 3.47 3.98 28.81
N ASN A 43 3.77 5.23 28.51
CA ASN A 43 3.90 6.31 29.50
C ASN A 43 2.65 7.20 29.59
N LEU A 44 1.58 6.83 28.89
CA LEU A 44 0.30 7.55 28.95
C LEU A 44 -0.41 7.20 30.26
N PRO A 45 -0.82 8.21 31.07
CA PRO A 45 -1.36 7.97 32.41
C PRO A 45 -2.72 7.27 32.41
N GLU A 46 -3.53 7.53 31.41
CA GLU A 46 -4.88 6.94 31.29
C GLU A 46 -5.10 6.49 29.86
N CYS A 47 -5.12 5.19 29.62
CA CYS A 47 -5.40 4.67 28.32
C CYS A 47 -6.17 3.36 28.40
N ASP A 48 -7.37 3.38 27.88
CA ASP A 48 -8.15 2.20 27.61
C ASP A 48 -7.36 1.21 26.75
N PRO A 49 -7.33 -0.09 27.07
CA PRO A 49 -6.59 -1.11 26.32
C PRO A 49 -6.90 -1.12 24.82
N LYS A 50 -8.15 -0.88 24.45
CA LYS A 50 -8.59 -0.80 23.06
C LYS A 50 -7.99 0.39 22.32
N THR A 51 -7.85 1.52 22.99
CA THR A 51 -7.22 2.72 22.45
C THR A 51 -5.70 2.53 22.32
N LEU A 52 -5.06 1.89 23.28
CA LEU A 52 -3.63 1.53 23.21
C LEU A 52 -3.35 0.60 22.03
N TRP A 53 -4.19 -0.42 21.87
CA TRP A 53 -4.09 -1.33 20.74
C TRP A 53 -4.21 -0.61 19.39
N ARG A 54 -5.21 0.26 19.25
CA ARG A 54 -5.38 1.08 18.02
C ARG A 54 -4.14 1.94 17.72
N ARG A 55 -3.59 2.60 18.75
CA ARG A 55 -2.37 3.41 18.58
C ARG A 55 -1.16 2.57 18.18
N TYR A 56 -1.03 1.38 18.75
CA TYR A 56 0.01 0.43 18.36
C TYR A 56 -0.14 0.01 16.90
N MET A 57 -1.34 -0.32 16.45
CA MET A 57 -1.60 -0.72 15.07
C MET A 57 -1.32 0.40 14.06
N ILE A 58 -1.55 1.67 14.45
CA ILE A 58 -1.22 2.83 13.59
C ILE A 58 0.28 2.90 13.28
N GLN A 59 1.17 2.49 14.19
CA GLN A 59 2.61 2.48 13.92
C GLN A 59 2.96 1.63 12.69
N GLY A 60 2.36 0.45 12.55
CA GLY A 60 2.55 -0.39 11.38
C GLY A 60 2.08 0.28 10.09
N GLU A 61 0.98 1.03 10.13
CA GLU A 61 0.49 1.80 8.97
C GLU A 61 1.45 2.94 8.60
N ILE A 62 2.02 3.62 9.59
CA ILE A 62 3.00 4.69 9.39
C ILE A 62 4.29 4.12 8.77
N GLU A 63 4.81 3.03 9.32
CA GLU A 63 6.01 2.36 8.78
C GLU A 63 5.79 1.90 7.33
N TYR A 64 4.61 1.37 7.04
CA TYR A 64 4.24 0.97 5.69
C TYR A 64 4.19 2.17 4.73
N ALA A 65 3.58 3.29 5.14
CA ALA A 65 3.53 4.52 4.36
C ALA A 65 4.93 5.08 4.07
N PHE A 66 5.83 5.07 5.05
CA PHE A 66 7.23 5.46 4.83
C PHE A 66 7.98 4.53 3.89
N ARG A 67 7.68 3.23 3.92
CA ARG A 67 8.27 2.26 2.98
C ARG A 67 7.80 2.54 1.56
N GLU A 68 6.51 2.78 1.35
CA GLU A 68 5.97 3.17 0.04
C GLU A 68 6.59 4.47 -0.46
N LEU A 69 6.70 5.48 0.39
CA LEU A 69 7.29 6.76 0.04
C LEU A 69 8.75 6.59 -0.46
N LYS A 70 9.54 5.77 0.24
CA LYS A 70 10.95 5.56 -0.10
C LYS A 70 11.15 4.71 -1.36
N ASN A 71 10.35 3.67 -1.54
CA ASN A 71 10.56 2.65 -2.56
C ASN A 71 9.63 2.83 -3.76
N ASP A 72 8.32 2.82 -3.52
CA ASP A 72 7.32 2.77 -4.61
C ASP A 72 7.10 4.14 -5.26
N LEU A 73 7.20 5.21 -4.47
CA LEU A 73 7.03 6.58 -4.94
C LEU A 73 8.36 7.27 -5.28
N GLY A 74 9.46 6.54 -5.20
CA GLY A 74 10.76 6.98 -5.70
C GLY A 74 11.36 8.18 -4.98
N LEU A 75 11.04 8.40 -3.69
CA LEU A 75 11.68 9.48 -2.92
C LEU A 75 13.20 9.31 -2.87
N ARG A 76 13.71 8.09 -2.96
CA ARG A 76 15.15 7.79 -2.95
C ARG A 76 15.50 6.81 -4.07
N PRO A 77 16.66 6.98 -4.70
CA PRO A 77 17.63 8.08 -4.57
C PRO A 77 17.18 9.38 -5.26
N VAL A 78 17.59 10.53 -4.72
CA VAL A 78 17.38 11.83 -5.37
C VAL A 78 18.58 12.11 -6.27
N TYR A 79 18.36 12.21 -7.58
CA TYR A 79 19.41 12.44 -8.59
C TYR A 79 19.56 13.93 -8.97
N HIS A 80 18.84 14.80 -8.32
CA HIS A 80 18.90 16.24 -8.59
C HIS A 80 20.00 16.91 -7.77
N SER A 81 20.71 17.86 -8.36
CA SER A 81 21.79 18.63 -7.73
C SER A 81 21.37 20.06 -7.37
N LEU A 82 20.27 20.57 -7.92
CA LEU A 82 19.73 21.90 -7.64
C LEU A 82 18.66 21.81 -6.56
N ASP A 83 18.72 22.71 -5.58
CA ASP A 83 17.83 22.72 -4.41
C ASP A 83 16.36 22.77 -4.81
N ASP A 84 15.98 23.67 -5.71
CA ASP A 84 14.60 23.80 -6.21
C ASP A 84 14.06 22.49 -6.82
N ARG A 85 14.93 21.73 -7.51
CA ARG A 85 14.56 20.43 -8.09
C ARG A 85 14.46 19.34 -7.05
N ILE A 86 15.30 19.39 -6.01
CA ILE A 86 15.24 18.48 -4.87
C ILE A 86 13.93 18.69 -4.11
N GLU A 87 13.60 19.95 -3.83
CA GLU A 87 12.34 20.31 -3.16
C GLU A 87 11.11 19.89 -3.97
N ALA A 88 11.10 20.18 -5.27
CA ALA A 88 10.02 19.76 -6.17
C ALA A 88 9.86 18.24 -6.22
N HIS A 89 10.96 17.49 -6.23
CA HIS A 89 10.94 16.02 -6.21
C HIS A 89 10.34 15.49 -4.90
N ILE A 90 10.79 16.03 -3.75
CA ILE A 90 10.27 15.65 -2.44
C ILE A 90 8.79 15.98 -2.33
N PHE A 91 8.40 17.20 -2.75
CA PHE A 91 7.00 17.63 -2.74
C PHE A 91 6.11 16.73 -3.60
N THR A 92 6.55 16.39 -4.82
CA THR A 92 5.82 15.49 -5.72
C THR A 92 5.64 14.10 -5.11
N ALA A 93 6.68 13.54 -4.52
CA ALA A 93 6.61 12.25 -3.85
C ALA A 93 5.65 12.29 -2.64
N PHE A 94 5.66 13.37 -1.88
CA PHE A 94 4.74 13.57 -0.75
C PHE A 94 3.28 13.70 -1.22
N MET A 95 3.02 14.46 -2.27
CA MET A 95 1.68 14.58 -2.86
C MET A 95 1.18 13.23 -3.37
N ALA A 96 2.06 12.44 -4.02
CA ALA A 96 1.73 11.10 -4.46
C ALA A 96 1.38 10.18 -3.28
N LEU A 97 2.10 10.29 -2.15
CA LEU A 97 1.76 9.56 -0.93
C LEU A 97 0.39 9.94 -0.40
N CYS A 98 0.06 11.23 -0.35
CA CYS A 98 -1.27 11.70 0.09
C CYS A 98 -2.39 11.10 -0.78
N LEU A 99 -2.23 11.14 -2.11
CA LEU A 99 -3.19 10.54 -3.04
C LEU A 99 -3.31 9.03 -2.85
N LEU A 100 -2.19 8.33 -2.66
CA LEU A 100 -2.18 6.89 -2.44
C LEU A 100 -2.88 6.49 -1.14
N GLN A 101 -2.66 7.25 -0.05
CA GLN A 101 -3.34 7.01 1.22
C GLN A 101 -4.84 7.32 1.14
N THR A 102 -5.22 8.38 0.42
CA THR A 102 -6.63 8.69 0.14
C THR A 102 -7.29 7.57 -0.65
N LEU A 103 -6.66 7.10 -1.71
CA LEU A 103 -7.16 5.97 -2.49
C LEU A 103 -7.28 4.69 -1.63
N ARG A 104 -6.33 4.46 -0.72
CA ARG A 104 -6.38 3.34 0.23
C ARG A 104 -7.58 3.43 1.16
N ALA A 105 -7.87 4.61 1.69
CA ALA A 105 -9.04 4.83 2.55
C ALA A 105 -10.34 4.55 1.78
N ILE A 106 -10.47 5.10 0.58
CA ILE A 106 -11.63 4.87 -0.31
C ILE A 106 -11.76 3.39 -0.66
N ALA A 107 -10.65 2.72 -1.01
CA ALA A 107 -10.66 1.31 -1.36
C ALA A 107 -11.08 0.39 -0.22
N ARG A 108 -10.72 0.72 1.03
CA ARG A 108 -11.16 -0.04 2.20
C ARG A 108 -12.69 -0.03 2.36
N GLU A 109 -13.32 1.06 2.00
CA GLU A 109 -14.77 1.24 2.12
C GLU A 109 -15.54 0.67 0.92
N HIS A 110 -15.10 0.99 -0.29
CA HIS A 110 -15.88 0.74 -1.51
C HIS A 110 -15.38 -0.47 -2.32
N ALA A 111 -14.15 -0.87 -2.16
CA ALA A 111 -13.55 -1.99 -2.89
C ALA A 111 -12.70 -2.89 -1.96
N PRO A 112 -13.28 -3.48 -0.89
CA PRO A 112 -12.56 -4.30 0.06
C PRO A 112 -11.87 -5.47 -0.65
N GLY A 113 -10.60 -5.71 -0.30
CA GLY A 113 -9.77 -6.75 -0.91
C GLY A 113 -8.90 -6.29 -2.07
N LEU A 114 -9.07 -5.05 -2.57
CA LEU A 114 -8.19 -4.46 -3.57
C LEU A 114 -7.18 -3.51 -2.93
N THR A 115 -5.91 -3.64 -3.33
CA THR A 115 -4.88 -2.67 -2.98
C THR A 115 -4.94 -1.46 -3.93
N PRO A 116 -4.48 -0.27 -3.52
CA PRO A 116 -4.39 0.91 -4.39
C PRO A 116 -3.64 0.62 -5.70
N ARG A 117 -2.56 -0.15 -5.63
CA ARG A 117 -1.78 -0.56 -6.82
C ARG A 117 -2.62 -1.38 -7.80
N GLN A 118 -3.34 -2.38 -7.30
CA GLN A 118 -4.24 -3.18 -8.15
C GLN A 118 -5.34 -2.35 -8.81
N ILE A 119 -5.87 -1.35 -8.08
CA ILE A 119 -6.84 -0.40 -8.63
C ILE A 119 -6.20 0.40 -9.77
N ILE A 120 -5.04 1.00 -9.54
CA ILE A 120 -4.31 1.77 -10.56
C ILE A 120 -3.98 0.91 -11.77
N ASP A 121 -3.52 -0.34 -11.57
CA ASP A 121 -3.18 -1.26 -12.66
C ASP A 121 -4.42 -1.64 -13.49
N LYS A 122 -5.59 -1.78 -12.87
CA LYS A 122 -6.85 -1.95 -13.60
C LYS A 122 -7.20 -0.72 -14.45
N PHE A 123 -7.06 0.49 -13.91
CA PHE A 123 -7.31 1.73 -14.65
C PHE A 123 -6.32 1.94 -15.81
N ARG A 124 -5.06 1.49 -15.70
CA ARG A 124 -4.07 1.54 -16.78
C ARG A 124 -4.49 0.76 -18.05
N THR A 125 -5.48 -0.12 -17.95
CA THR A 125 -6.01 -0.82 -19.12
C THR A 125 -6.85 0.08 -20.02
N VAL A 126 -7.37 1.19 -19.50
CA VAL A 126 -8.09 2.19 -20.27
C VAL A 126 -7.08 3.08 -20.99
N LYS A 127 -6.86 2.80 -22.26
CA LYS A 127 -5.92 3.55 -23.10
C LYS A 127 -6.70 4.44 -24.05
N MET A 128 -6.16 5.60 -24.35
CA MET A 128 -6.63 6.46 -25.42
C MET A 128 -5.95 6.03 -26.72
N VAL A 129 -6.73 5.93 -27.79
CA VAL A 129 -6.28 5.59 -29.14
C VAL A 129 -6.78 6.67 -30.08
N ASP A 130 -5.91 7.19 -30.93
CA ASP A 130 -6.28 8.10 -32.00
C ASP A 130 -6.62 7.30 -33.25
N VAL A 131 -7.87 7.34 -33.66
CA VAL A 131 -8.33 6.78 -34.93
C VAL A 131 -8.17 7.84 -36.00
N VAL A 132 -7.20 7.64 -36.90
CA VAL A 132 -6.87 8.59 -37.97
C VAL A 132 -7.53 8.15 -39.26
N MET A 133 -8.34 9.02 -39.82
CA MET A 133 -9.10 8.78 -41.08
C MET A 133 -8.76 9.87 -42.10
N PRO A 134 -8.09 9.52 -43.21
CA PRO A 134 -7.95 10.43 -44.34
C PRO A 134 -9.30 10.62 -45.04
N THR A 135 -9.59 11.85 -45.43
CA THR A 135 -10.78 12.19 -46.18
C THR A 135 -10.49 12.47 -47.64
N THR A 136 -11.47 12.33 -48.52
CA THR A 136 -11.31 12.51 -49.96
C THR A 136 -10.99 13.97 -50.39
N ASP A 137 -11.20 14.93 -49.48
CA ASP A 137 -10.91 16.34 -49.70
C ASP A 137 -9.50 16.77 -49.16
N GLY A 138 -8.61 15.81 -48.86
CA GLY A 138 -7.26 16.04 -48.40
C GLY A 138 -7.14 16.49 -46.94
N ARG A 139 -8.20 16.30 -46.15
CA ARG A 139 -8.16 16.53 -44.70
C ARG A 139 -7.97 15.22 -43.96
N ILE A 140 -7.46 15.33 -42.72
CA ILE A 140 -7.33 14.18 -41.82
C ILE A 140 -8.24 14.42 -40.62
N VAL A 141 -9.11 13.48 -40.36
CA VAL A 141 -9.97 13.47 -39.18
C VAL A 141 -9.35 12.52 -38.15
N THR A 142 -8.97 13.07 -37.00
CA THR A 142 -8.47 12.29 -35.86
C THR A 142 -9.54 12.21 -34.79
N LEU A 143 -9.96 10.98 -34.47
CA LEU A 143 -10.92 10.70 -33.42
C LEU A 143 -10.19 10.10 -32.22
N PRO A 144 -9.88 10.92 -31.21
CA PRO A 144 -9.36 10.35 -29.97
C PRO A 144 -10.46 9.58 -29.25
N ARG A 145 -10.23 8.30 -28.98
CA ARG A 145 -11.17 7.43 -28.30
C ARG A 145 -10.46 6.60 -27.26
N TYR A 146 -11.00 6.49 -26.07
CA TYR A 146 -10.51 5.50 -25.13
C TYR A 146 -11.19 4.16 -25.34
N VAL A 147 -10.42 3.11 -25.05
CA VAL A 147 -10.86 1.72 -25.16
C VAL A 147 -12.00 1.50 -24.16
N GLU A 148 -13.05 0.82 -24.59
CA GLU A 148 -14.16 0.46 -23.72
C GLU A 148 -13.68 -0.36 -22.53
N PRO A 149 -14.02 0.04 -21.28
CA PRO A 149 -13.58 -0.65 -20.10
C PRO A 149 -14.17 -2.06 -20.00
N LYS A 150 -13.40 -2.98 -19.48
CA LYS A 150 -13.89 -4.32 -19.19
C LYS A 150 -14.98 -4.28 -18.11
N PRO A 151 -15.89 -5.27 -18.07
CA PRO A 151 -17.00 -5.29 -17.11
C PRO A 151 -16.57 -5.18 -15.64
N ASP A 152 -15.46 -5.80 -15.27
CA ASP A 152 -14.90 -5.73 -13.91
C ASP A 152 -14.42 -4.31 -13.53
N LEU A 153 -13.95 -3.55 -14.52
CA LEU A 153 -13.58 -2.16 -14.32
C LEU A 153 -14.80 -1.24 -14.24
N MET A 154 -15.84 -1.53 -14.98
CA MET A 154 -17.10 -0.77 -14.88
C MET A 154 -17.73 -0.92 -13.49
N ILE A 155 -17.74 -2.12 -12.93
CA ILE A 155 -18.18 -2.37 -11.56
C ILE A 155 -17.33 -1.62 -10.55
N LEU A 156 -16.01 -1.57 -10.77
CA LEU A 156 -15.11 -0.84 -9.89
C LEU A 156 -15.32 0.67 -9.95
N LEU A 157 -15.52 1.23 -11.13
CA LEU A 157 -15.88 2.64 -11.34
C LEU A 157 -17.16 3.02 -10.57
N ASP A 158 -18.21 2.21 -10.73
CA ASP A 158 -19.49 2.42 -10.05
C ASP A 158 -19.32 2.40 -8.52
N ARG A 159 -18.61 1.41 -7.98
CA ARG A 159 -18.32 1.29 -6.55
C ARG A 159 -17.52 2.47 -5.99
N LEU A 160 -16.59 3.01 -6.77
CA LEU A 160 -15.76 4.15 -6.39
C LEU A 160 -16.46 5.49 -6.64
N GLY A 161 -17.67 5.49 -7.21
CA GLY A 161 -18.40 6.71 -7.59
C GLY A 161 -17.68 7.52 -8.66
N LEU A 162 -16.90 6.85 -9.52
CA LEU A 162 -16.13 7.49 -10.58
C LEU A 162 -16.78 7.27 -11.94
N THR A 163 -16.70 8.29 -12.78
CA THR A 163 -17.12 8.23 -14.18
C THR A 163 -15.94 8.51 -15.09
N LEU A 164 -15.90 7.83 -16.23
CA LEU A 164 -14.89 8.16 -17.24
C LEU A 164 -15.19 9.53 -17.85
N PRO A 165 -14.15 10.29 -18.24
CA PRO A 165 -14.33 11.57 -18.89
C PRO A 165 -15.07 11.40 -20.22
N VAL A 166 -15.76 12.46 -20.64
CA VAL A 166 -16.43 12.50 -21.94
C VAL A 166 -15.41 12.30 -23.05
N GLN A 167 -15.78 11.52 -24.09
CA GLN A 167 -14.92 11.31 -25.25
C GLN A 167 -14.53 12.66 -25.86
N PRO A 168 -13.23 12.90 -26.15
CA PRO A 168 -12.79 14.14 -26.77
C PRO A 168 -13.42 14.35 -28.15
N PRO A 169 -13.67 15.61 -28.54
CA PRO A 169 -14.21 15.90 -29.86
C PRO A 169 -13.23 15.51 -30.97
N PRO A 170 -13.74 15.24 -32.19
CA PRO A 170 -12.90 15.04 -33.36
C PRO A 170 -11.99 16.24 -33.62
N LYS A 171 -10.76 15.98 -34.06
CA LYS A 171 -9.84 17.00 -34.56
C LYS A 171 -9.74 16.89 -36.07
N ILE A 172 -9.78 18.01 -36.77
CA ILE A 172 -9.63 18.07 -38.22
C ILE A 172 -8.36 18.85 -38.51
N SER A 173 -7.41 18.25 -39.21
CA SER A 173 -6.16 18.88 -39.66
C SER A 173 -6.04 18.76 -41.18
N SER A 174 -5.27 19.68 -41.81
CA SER A 174 -4.86 19.53 -43.21
C SER A 174 -3.61 18.65 -43.30
N GLU A 175 -3.46 17.91 -44.38
CA GLU A 175 -2.35 16.96 -44.60
C GLU A 175 -0.96 17.62 -44.44
N ALA A 176 -0.85 18.95 -44.75
CA ALA A 176 0.37 19.73 -44.61
C ALA A 176 0.81 19.99 -43.14
N ALA A 177 -0.10 19.89 -42.17
CA ALA A 177 0.21 20.17 -40.76
C ALA A 177 0.74 18.92 -40.02
N GLU A 178 0.56 17.72 -40.53
CA GLU A 178 0.94 16.47 -39.86
C GLU A 178 2.35 16.00 -40.27
N SER A 179 2.77 16.26 -41.52
CA SER A 179 4.14 16.02 -41.97
C SER A 179 5.18 16.85 -41.25
N ALA A 180 4.80 18.00 -40.70
CA ALA A 180 5.69 18.86 -39.91
C ALA A 180 5.92 18.37 -38.45
N LYS A 181 5.06 17.48 -37.93
CA LYS A 181 5.18 16.96 -36.53
C LYS A 181 5.95 15.67 -36.41
N THR A 182 6.23 14.96 -37.52
CA THR A 182 6.94 13.68 -37.52
C THR A 182 8.46 13.85 -37.68
N THR A 183 8.96 15.07 -37.79
CA THR A 183 10.40 15.38 -38.03
C THR A 183 11.07 16.08 -36.84
N VAL A 184 10.68 15.74 -35.58
CA VAL A 184 11.40 16.21 -34.37
C VAL A 184 11.70 15.04 -33.46
#